data_c3efbaa60c27e5e5adf73f154cdfa988
#
_entry.id   c3efbaa60c27e5e5adf73f154cdfa988
#
_cell.length_a   1.000
_cell.length_b   1.000
_cell.length_c   1.000
_cell.angle_alpha   90.00
_cell.angle_beta   90.00
_cell.angle_gamma   90.00
#
_symmetry.space_group_name_H-M   'P 1'
#
loop_
_entity.id
_entity.type
_entity.pdbx_description
1 polymer ?
#
loop_
_entity_poly.entity_id
_entity_poly.type
_entity_poly.pdbx_seq_one_letter_code
_entity_poly.pdbx_strand_id
1 'polypeptide(L)'
;MAQDSIVDQAVRVNQQLWLDYNSLTKLSETQSISTQFGFRKIAPEVYDRYLIIPSWIIKNTSTGRIFNLKKSLIDSYRFGVGAIYTQNYNARDNLELRLSQGVLVDLSILNRITLRNYARVEQRFQNSFDDTGWQGGFRFRYRLSTVLSWKNHLIKFTEGLYLPMEAEVFANLKKSNRFNDLLRISPGIGYQLKNDWRIELYIIYNRTKNLTETNNSSNDFIMRIRVFNGIKIKHPSKLAEEPVLE
;
A
#
# COMPACT_ATOMS: atom_id res chain seq x y z
N MET A 1 49.51 -11.79 -7.08
CA MET A 1 48.40 -12.09 -6.21
C MET A 1 47.58 -10.80 -6.08
N ALA A 2 46.48 -10.69 -6.81
CA ALA A 2 45.56 -9.54 -6.72
C ALA A 2 44.63 -9.82 -5.52
N GLN A 3 44.73 -8.99 -4.52
CA GLN A 3 43.83 -9.02 -3.38
C GLN A 3 42.52 -8.36 -3.80
N ASP A 4 41.53 -9.18 -4.14
CA ASP A 4 40.17 -8.68 -4.35
C ASP A 4 39.72 -8.00 -3.06
N SER A 5 39.74 -6.67 -3.06
CA SER A 5 39.08 -5.88 -2.04
C SER A 5 37.58 -6.14 -2.15
N ILE A 6 37.06 -6.96 -1.25
CA ILE A 6 35.62 -7.06 -0.98
C ILE A 6 35.20 -5.66 -0.54
N VAL A 7 34.66 -4.89 -1.47
CA VAL A 7 34.01 -3.62 -1.14
C VAL A 7 32.80 -3.97 -0.28
N ASP A 8 32.94 -3.79 1.01
CA ASP A 8 31.87 -3.97 1.99
C ASP A 8 30.73 -3.02 1.59
N GLN A 9 29.69 -3.55 0.95
CA GLN A 9 28.54 -2.77 0.54
C GLN A 9 27.77 -2.37 1.81
N ALA A 10 28.02 -1.17 2.30
CA ALA A 10 27.33 -0.63 3.45
C ALA A 10 25.82 -0.56 3.16
N VAL A 11 25.06 -1.46 3.74
CA VAL A 11 23.59 -1.43 3.68
C VAL A 11 23.12 -0.26 4.55
N ARG A 12 22.59 0.79 3.91
CA ARG A 12 21.99 1.91 4.65
C ARG A 12 20.67 1.45 5.28
N VAL A 13 20.52 1.74 6.58
CA VAL A 13 19.27 1.49 7.32
C VAL A 13 18.63 2.84 7.64
N ASN A 14 17.43 3.09 7.08
CA ASN A 14 16.67 4.29 7.39
C ASN A 14 15.49 3.94 8.32
N GLN A 15 15.18 4.87 9.22
CA GLN A 15 14.00 4.80 10.06
C GLN A 15 12.96 5.80 9.54
N GLN A 16 11.71 5.39 9.46
CA GLN A 16 10.65 6.24 8.92
C GLN A 16 9.41 6.19 9.82
N LEU A 17 8.74 7.32 9.92
CA LEU A 17 7.40 7.43 10.51
C LEU A 17 6.39 7.81 9.43
N TRP A 18 5.33 7.01 9.29
CA TRP A 18 4.23 7.26 8.37
C TRP A 18 2.92 7.42 9.12
N LEU A 19 2.23 8.52 8.86
CA LEU A 19 0.91 8.79 9.38
C LEU A 19 -0.05 8.87 8.20
N ASP A 20 -1.08 8.03 8.16
CA ASP A 20 -2.05 8.01 7.07
C ASP A 20 -3.48 8.13 7.63
N TYR A 21 -4.27 9.01 7.05
CA TYR A 21 -5.72 9.07 7.22
C TYR A 21 -6.39 8.62 5.93
N ASN A 22 -7.33 7.69 6.04
CA ASN A 22 -8.06 7.12 4.91
C ASN A 22 -9.55 7.29 5.13
N SER A 23 -10.24 7.91 4.19
CA SER A 23 -11.69 8.02 4.19
C SER A 23 -12.29 7.20 3.04
N LEU A 24 -13.50 6.71 3.25
CA LEU A 24 -14.29 6.06 2.21
C LEU A 24 -15.68 6.70 2.19
N THR A 25 -16.04 7.24 1.03
CA THR A 25 -17.36 7.81 0.78
C THR A 25 -18.07 6.97 -0.27
N LYS A 26 -19.20 6.37 0.07
CA LYS A 26 -20.06 5.66 -0.89
C LYS A 26 -20.79 6.69 -1.76
N LEU A 27 -20.70 6.56 -3.08
CA LEU A 27 -21.44 7.35 -4.05
C LEU A 27 -22.70 6.61 -4.50
N SER A 28 -22.61 5.28 -4.65
CA SER A 28 -23.70 4.38 -4.97
C SER A 28 -23.41 2.99 -4.42
N GLU A 29 -24.26 2.00 -4.70
CA GLU A 29 -24.02 0.60 -4.32
C GLU A 29 -22.75 0.00 -4.95
N THR A 30 -22.42 0.48 -6.16
CA THR A 30 -21.29 -0.03 -6.94
C THR A 30 -20.09 0.92 -6.98
N GLN A 31 -20.23 2.16 -6.52
CA GLN A 31 -19.20 3.18 -6.65
C GLN A 31 -18.87 3.85 -5.32
N SER A 32 -17.61 4.06 -5.08
CA SER A 32 -17.13 4.79 -3.91
C SER A 32 -15.85 5.56 -4.21
N ILE A 33 -15.58 6.59 -3.42
CA ILE A 33 -14.31 7.32 -3.43
C ILE A 33 -13.59 7.02 -2.13
N SER A 34 -12.36 6.56 -2.24
CA SER A 34 -11.45 6.45 -1.11
C SER A 34 -10.36 7.50 -1.24
N THR A 35 -10.14 8.29 -0.19
CA THR A 35 -9.08 9.31 -0.18
C THR A 35 -8.07 8.99 0.91
N GLN A 36 -6.80 8.93 0.54
CA GLN A 36 -5.68 8.81 1.47
C GLN A 36 -4.99 10.16 1.61
N PHE A 37 -4.87 10.63 2.83
CA PHE A 37 -3.97 11.71 3.24
C PHE A 37 -2.81 11.08 3.99
N GLY A 38 -1.60 11.52 3.74
CA GLY A 38 -0.45 10.94 4.43
C GLY A 38 0.66 11.95 4.68
N PHE A 39 1.33 11.74 5.79
CA PHE A 39 2.56 12.40 6.17
C PHE A 39 3.64 11.35 6.41
N ARG A 40 4.86 11.63 6.01
CA ARG A 40 6.01 10.73 6.17
C ARG A 40 7.24 11.52 6.54
N LYS A 41 7.94 11.04 7.55
CA LYS A 41 9.22 11.58 7.99
C LYS A 41 10.29 10.50 7.93
N ILE A 42 11.49 10.84 7.48
CA ILE A 42 12.62 9.93 7.34
C ILE A 42 13.84 10.49 8.08
N ALA A 43 14.59 9.60 8.68
CA ALA A 43 15.88 9.87 9.32
C ALA A 43 16.88 8.77 8.94
N PRO A 44 18.19 9.02 8.79
CA PRO A 44 18.90 10.29 9.02
C PRO A 44 18.80 11.29 7.87
N GLU A 45 18.44 10.87 6.65
CA GLU A 45 18.18 11.80 5.53
C GLU A 45 16.85 12.47 5.80
N VAL A 46 16.89 13.68 6.34
CA VAL A 46 15.69 14.36 6.80
C VAL A 46 14.92 14.92 5.62
N TYR A 47 13.81 14.29 5.27
CA TYR A 47 12.81 14.89 4.43
C TYR A 47 11.41 14.63 4.98
N ASP A 48 10.52 15.56 4.75
CA ASP A 48 9.10 15.44 5.04
C ASP A 48 8.34 15.24 3.74
N ARG A 49 7.37 14.33 3.74
CA ARG A 49 6.56 14.04 2.55
C ARG A 49 5.08 14.10 2.90
N TYR A 50 4.36 14.86 2.11
CA TYR A 50 2.92 15.02 2.19
C TYR A 50 2.28 14.36 0.96
N LEU A 51 1.16 13.67 1.15
CA LEU A 51 0.46 13.04 0.04
C LEU A 51 -1.05 13.13 0.19
N ILE A 52 -1.71 13.28 -0.95
CA ILE A 52 -3.15 13.14 -1.12
C ILE A 52 -3.43 12.28 -2.33
N ILE A 53 -4.21 11.21 -2.13
CA ILE A 53 -4.48 10.23 -3.19
C ILE A 53 -5.97 9.85 -3.15
N PRO A 54 -6.87 10.61 -3.80
CA PRO A 54 -8.22 10.18 -4.08
C PRO A 54 -8.20 9.02 -5.09
N SER A 55 -9.10 8.06 -4.88
CA SER A 55 -9.25 6.89 -5.73
C SER A 55 -10.72 6.56 -5.90
N TRP A 56 -11.16 6.46 -7.13
CA TRP A 56 -12.49 5.97 -7.50
C TRP A 56 -12.49 4.46 -7.55
N ILE A 57 -13.41 3.84 -6.87
CA ILE A 57 -13.57 2.39 -6.77
C ILE A 57 -14.90 2.01 -7.42
N ILE A 58 -14.84 1.10 -8.38
CA ILE A 58 -16.01 0.56 -9.07
C ILE A 58 -16.06 -0.93 -8.78
N LYS A 59 -17.11 -1.37 -8.08
CA LYS A 59 -17.36 -2.80 -7.84
C LYS A 59 -17.81 -3.47 -9.13
N ASN A 60 -17.29 -4.64 -9.39
CA ASN A 60 -17.73 -5.45 -10.52
C ASN A 60 -18.96 -6.28 -10.12
N THR A 61 -20.08 -6.02 -10.77
CA THR A 61 -21.34 -6.73 -10.54
C THR A 61 -21.59 -7.83 -11.57
N SER A 62 -20.70 -8.01 -12.56
CA SER A 62 -20.89 -9.02 -13.60
C SER A 62 -20.63 -10.42 -13.04
N THR A 63 -21.61 -11.30 -13.17
CA THR A 63 -21.52 -12.73 -12.84
C THR A 63 -21.01 -13.54 -14.04
N GLY A 64 -19.76 -13.25 -14.47
CA GLY A 64 -19.13 -14.02 -15.54
C GLY A 64 -18.71 -15.41 -15.05
N ARG A 65 -19.04 -16.48 -15.77
CA ARG A 65 -18.49 -17.83 -15.51
C ARG A 65 -17.10 -17.93 -16.12
N ILE A 66 -16.07 -17.88 -15.28
CA ILE A 66 -14.72 -18.31 -15.66
C ILE A 66 -14.39 -19.53 -14.81
N PHE A 67 -14.00 -20.66 -15.42
CA PHE A 67 -13.68 -21.93 -14.77
C PHE A 67 -14.77 -22.49 -13.84
N ASN A 68 -16.05 -22.47 -14.24
CA ASN A 68 -17.19 -22.95 -13.44
C ASN A 68 -17.40 -22.25 -12.08
N LEU A 69 -16.68 -21.19 -11.78
CA LEU A 69 -16.90 -20.37 -10.59
C LEU A 69 -18.08 -19.41 -10.87
N LYS A 70 -19.10 -19.46 -10.03
CA LYS A 70 -20.27 -18.55 -10.09
C LYS A 70 -19.95 -17.10 -9.70
N LYS A 71 -18.69 -16.76 -9.51
CA LYS A 71 -18.23 -15.44 -9.04
C LYS A 71 -17.35 -14.79 -10.11
N SER A 72 -17.48 -13.48 -10.28
CA SER A 72 -16.50 -12.73 -11.07
C SER A 72 -15.10 -12.88 -10.47
N LEU A 73 -14.10 -13.07 -11.33
CA LEU A 73 -12.71 -13.12 -10.88
C LEU A 73 -12.24 -11.77 -10.31
N ILE A 74 -12.74 -10.68 -10.85
CA ILE A 74 -12.38 -9.32 -10.42
C ILE A 74 -13.49 -8.75 -9.56
N ASP A 75 -13.19 -8.37 -8.32
CA ASP A 75 -14.14 -7.78 -7.39
C ASP A 75 -14.32 -6.28 -7.61
N SER A 76 -13.24 -5.55 -7.91
CA SER A 76 -13.34 -4.12 -8.19
C SER A 76 -12.20 -3.58 -9.04
N TYR A 77 -12.50 -2.50 -9.75
CA TYR A 77 -11.54 -1.64 -10.44
C TYR A 77 -11.26 -0.40 -9.60
N ARG A 78 -10.02 0.10 -9.66
CA ARG A 78 -9.61 1.30 -8.93
C ARG A 78 -8.84 2.24 -9.85
N PHE A 79 -9.23 3.51 -9.84
CA PHE A 79 -8.59 4.59 -10.57
C PHE A 79 -8.22 5.68 -9.56
N GLY A 80 -6.95 6.02 -9.47
CA GLY A 80 -6.46 6.99 -8.50
C GLY A 80 -5.64 8.10 -9.15
N VAL A 81 -5.78 9.29 -8.61
CA VAL A 81 -4.93 10.44 -8.90
C VAL A 81 -4.23 10.82 -7.61
N GLY A 82 -2.95 11.10 -7.65
CA GLY A 82 -2.20 11.44 -6.44
C GLY A 82 -1.29 12.64 -6.65
N ALA A 83 -1.19 13.47 -5.63
CA ALA A 83 -0.17 14.50 -5.51
C ALA A 83 0.68 14.20 -4.28
N ILE A 84 1.99 14.19 -4.46
CA ILE A 84 2.98 13.87 -3.43
C ILE A 84 4.05 14.94 -3.45
N TYR A 85 4.10 15.74 -2.40
CA TYR A 85 5.13 16.76 -2.21
C TYR A 85 6.16 16.26 -1.21
N THR A 86 7.43 16.38 -1.57
CA THR A 86 8.56 16.01 -0.71
C THR A 86 9.40 17.25 -0.47
N GLN A 87 9.45 17.69 0.77
CA GLN A 87 10.29 18.76 1.25
C GLN A 87 11.62 18.16 1.70
N ASN A 88 12.70 18.53 1.01
CA ASN A 88 14.05 18.08 1.34
C ASN A 88 14.80 19.19 2.05
N TYR A 89 15.43 18.88 3.19
CA TYR A 89 16.15 19.89 3.97
C TYR A 89 17.53 20.23 3.40
N ASN A 90 18.17 19.28 2.69
CA ASN A 90 19.51 19.45 2.12
C ASN A 90 19.53 19.36 0.59
N ALA A 91 18.39 19.36 -0.06
CA ALA A 91 18.26 19.27 -1.51
C ALA A 91 17.02 20.04 -1.97
N ARG A 92 16.84 20.16 -3.28
CA ARG A 92 15.60 20.73 -3.86
C ARG A 92 14.40 19.86 -3.55
N ASP A 93 13.26 20.51 -3.34
CA ASP A 93 11.98 19.84 -3.13
C ASP A 93 11.56 19.05 -4.37
N ASN A 94 10.60 18.15 -4.19
CA ASN A 94 10.08 17.33 -5.27
C ASN A 94 8.56 17.26 -5.24
N LEU A 95 7.94 17.44 -6.40
CA LEU A 95 6.50 17.21 -6.60
C LEU A 95 6.33 15.99 -7.51
N GLU A 96 5.54 15.02 -7.06
CA GLU A 96 5.14 13.87 -7.86
C GLU A 96 3.64 13.90 -8.09
N LEU A 97 3.22 13.90 -9.36
CA LEU A 97 1.86 13.59 -9.77
C LEU A 97 1.78 12.13 -10.17
N ARG A 98 0.73 11.45 -9.73
CA ARG A 98 0.57 10.01 -9.94
C ARG A 98 -0.82 9.70 -10.46
N LEU A 99 -0.90 8.97 -11.58
CA LEU A 99 -2.10 8.30 -12.03
C LEU A 99 -1.96 6.82 -11.74
N SER A 100 -2.99 6.19 -11.24
CA SER A 100 -2.98 4.76 -10.95
C SER A 100 -4.25 4.09 -11.40
N GLN A 101 -4.12 2.89 -11.93
CA GLN A 101 -5.23 2.02 -12.30
C GLN A 101 -4.91 0.61 -11.86
N GLY A 102 -5.90 -0.09 -11.32
CA GLY A 102 -5.68 -1.43 -10.80
C GLY A 102 -6.95 -2.22 -10.62
N VAL A 103 -6.73 -3.50 -10.36
CA VAL A 103 -7.77 -4.50 -10.15
C VAL A 103 -7.58 -5.17 -8.80
N LEU A 104 -8.69 -5.44 -8.15
CA LEU A 104 -8.74 -6.12 -6.87
C LEU A 104 -9.47 -7.45 -7.04
N VAL A 105 -8.88 -8.50 -6.46
CA VAL A 105 -9.40 -9.86 -6.44
C VAL A 105 -9.35 -10.38 -5.01
N ASP A 106 -10.49 -10.70 -4.43
CA ASP A 106 -10.59 -11.30 -3.11
C ASP A 106 -10.77 -12.81 -3.24
N LEU A 107 -9.81 -13.58 -2.74
CA LEU A 107 -9.83 -15.04 -2.72
C LEU A 107 -10.09 -15.53 -1.29
N SER A 108 -11.22 -16.19 -1.08
CA SER A 108 -11.54 -16.82 0.21
C SER A 108 -10.87 -18.19 0.29
N ILE A 109 -9.99 -18.40 1.26
CA ILE A 109 -9.30 -19.66 1.52
C ILE A 109 -9.86 -20.24 2.83
N LEU A 110 -10.31 -21.51 2.79
CA LEU A 110 -10.76 -22.25 3.97
C LEU A 110 -11.86 -21.57 4.82
N ASN A 111 -12.76 -20.82 4.22
CA ASN A 111 -13.88 -20.11 4.90
C ASN A 111 -13.48 -19.19 6.09
N ARG A 112 -12.19 -18.99 6.34
CA ARG A 112 -11.67 -18.22 7.49
C ARG A 112 -10.70 -17.12 7.11
N ILE A 113 -10.07 -17.22 5.95
CA ILE A 113 -9.01 -16.31 5.51
C ILE A 113 -9.38 -15.77 4.12
N THR A 114 -9.47 -14.48 3.98
CA THR A 114 -9.59 -13.82 2.69
C THR A 114 -8.25 -13.23 2.29
N LEU A 115 -7.71 -13.70 1.17
CA LEU A 115 -6.53 -13.10 0.54
C LEU A 115 -6.98 -12.06 -0.47
N ARG A 116 -6.66 -10.82 -0.20
CA ARG A 116 -6.91 -9.69 -1.08
C ARG A 116 -5.70 -9.45 -1.96
N ASN A 117 -5.89 -9.62 -3.26
CA ASN A 117 -4.88 -9.42 -4.29
C ASN A 117 -5.17 -8.10 -5.00
N TYR A 118 -4.20 -7.19 -5.01
CA TYR A 118 -4.34 -5.91 -5.66
C TYR A 118 -3.17 -5.66 -6.61
N ALA A 119 -3.43 -5.74 -7.91
CA ALA A 119 -2.48 -5.43 -8.96
C ALA A 119 -2.78 -4.04 -9.52
N ARG A 120 -1.75 -3.19 -9.68
CA ARG A 120 -1.93 -1.86 -10.26
C ARG A 120 -0.71 -1.38 -11.05
N VAL A 121 -0.98 -0.53 -12.03
CA VAL A 121 0.03 0.25 -12.76
C VAL A 121 -0.06 1.70 -12.29
N GLU A 122 1.09 2.31 -12.07
CA GLU A 122 1.22 3.71 -11.69
C GLU A 122 2.03 4.44 -12.76
N GLN A 123 1.46 5.52 -13.30
CA GLN A 123 2.17 6.51 -14.09
C GLN A 123 2.58 7.64 -13.15
N ARG A 124 3.87 7.94 -13.13
CA ARG A 124 4.44 8.89 -12.18
C ARG A 124 5.13 10.00 -12.95
N PHE A 125 4.78 11.23 -12.65
CA PHE A 125 5.40 12.43 -13.21
C PHE A 125 6.04 13.17 -12.04
N GLN A 126 7.36 13.35 -12.11
CA GLN A 126 8.15 13.96 -11.03
C GLN A 126 8.83 15.22 -11.52
N ASN A 127 8.80 16.27 -10.70
CA ASN A 127 9.55 17.50 -10.92
C ASN A 127 10.34 17.82 -9.65
N SER A 128 11.65 17.95 -9.78
CA SER A 128 12.55 18.28 -8.66
C SER A 128 12.79 19.78 -8.53
N PHE A 129 12.01 20.62 -9.24
CA PHE A 129 12.19 22.06 -9.30
C PHE A 129 13.61 22.47 -9.71
N ASP A 130 14.22 21.66 -10.56
CA ASP A 130 15.49 21.89 -11.21
C ASP A 130 15.27 22.10 -12.72
N ASP A 131 16.34 22.38 -13.45
CA ASP A 131 16.28 22.68 -14.88
C ASP A 131 15.93 21.45 -15.75
N THR A 132 15.82 20.23 -15.15
CA THR A 132 15.50 18.99 -15.86
C THR A 132 14.02 18.83 -16.18
N GLY A 133 13.14 19.65 -15.56
CA GLY A 133 11.70 19.64 -15.79
C GLY A 133 11.00 18.36 -15.31
N TRP A 134 9.89 18.00 -15.95
CA TRP A 134 9.10 16.84 -15.61
C TRP A 134 9.68 15.54 -16.16
N GLN A 135 9.86 14.56 -15.27
CA GLN A 135 10.32 13.22 -15.63
C GLN A 135 9.17 12.21 -15.43
N GLY A 136 8.90 11.44 -16.49
CA GLY A 136 7.85 10.41 -16.48
C GLY A 136 8.41 9.01 -16.22
N GLY A 137 7.66 8.22 -15.43
CA GLY A 137 8.00 6.81 -15.16
C GLY A 137 6.75 5.95 -15.01
N PHE A 138 6.93 4.64 -15.17
CA PHE A 138 5.88 3.64 -14.96
C PHE A 138 6.34 2.64 -13.93
N ARG A 139 5.43 2.26 -13.02
CA ARG A 139 5.66 1.25 -12.01
C ARG A 139 4.49 0.28 -11.94
N PHE A 140 4.79 -1.00 -12.00
CA PHE A 140 3.86 -2.05 -11.62
C PHE A 140 3.98 -2.31 -10.12
N ARG A 141 2.85 -2.54 -9.46
CA ARG A 141 2.80 -2.88 -8.04
C ARG A 141 1.77 -3.97 -7.81
N TYR A 142 2.18 -5.02 -7.11
CA TYR A 142 1.29 -6.07 -6.67
C TYR A 142 1.30 -6.14 -5.14
N ARG A 143 0.12 -6.17 -4.54
CA ARG A 143 -0.06 -6.28 -3.10
C ARG A 143 -0.94 -7.47 -2.77
N LEU A 144 -0.45 -8.31 -1.88
CA LEU A 144 -1.19 -9.35 -1.21
C LEU A 144 -1.48 -8.87 0.22
N SER A 145 -2.73 -8.95 0.66
CA SER A 145 -3.09 -8.58 2.03
C SER A 145 -4.13 -9.54 2.60
N THR A 146 -4.09 -9.72 3.90
CA THR A 146 -5.07 -10.50 4.65
C THR A 146 -5.33 -9.87 6.01
N VAL A 147 -6.46 -10.20 6.59
CA VAL A 147 -6.82 -9.83 7.96
C VAL A 147 -7.08 -11.11 8.74
N LEU A 148 -6.29 -11.35 9.76
CA LEU A 148 -6.50 -12.44 10.68
C LEU A 148 -7.33 -11.93 11.86
N SER A 149 -8.59 -12.32 11.93
CA SER A 149 -9.46 -12.07 13.08
C SER A 149 -9.41 -13.26 14.01
N TRP A 150 -8.97 -13.06 15.24
CA TRP A 150 -8.83 -14.13 16.21
C TRP A 150 -10.09 -14.23 17.06
N LYS A 151 -11.01 -15.09 16.69
CA LYS A 151 -12.21 -15.37 17.50
C LYS A 151 -12.06 -16.53 18.49
N ASN A 152 -11.08 -17.42 18.30
CA ASN A 152 -10.95 -18.60 19.12
C ASN A 152 -9.49 -19.04 19.29
N HIS A 153 -9.07 -19.26 20.49
CA HIS A 153 -8.26 -20.37 20.99
C HIS A 153 -6.96 -20.13 21.74
N LEU A 154 -6.26 -19.00 21.70
CA LEU A 154 -5.07 -18.89 22.56
C LEU A 154 -4.98 -17.58 23.35
N ILE A 155 -5.50 -16.50 22.83
CA ILE A 155 -5.54 -15.20 23.52
C ILE A 155 -6.96 -14.65 23.35
N LYS A 156 -7.67 -14.36 24.44
CA LYS A 156 -8.93 -13.62 24.39
C LYS A 156 -8.65 -12.18 24.02
N PHE A 157 -8.62 -11.88 22.72
CA PHE A 157 -8.64 -10.50 22.27
C PHE A 157 -10.01 -9.88 22.54
N THR A 158 -10.03 -8.62 22.95
CA THR A 158 -11.24 -7.83 23.04
C THR A 158 -11.91 -7.73 21.65
N GLU A 159 -13.23 -7.62 21.63
CA GLU A 159 -13.95 -7.37 20.36
C GLU A 159 -13.34 -6.19 19.62
N GLY A 160 -13.14 -6.34 18.31
CA GLY A 160 -12.57 -5.31 17.45
C GLY A 160 -11.09 -5.41 17.17
N LEU A 161 -10.32 -6.23 17.90
CA LEU A 161 -8.90 -6.43 17.63
C LEU A 161 -8.68 -7.42 16.46
N TYR A 162 -7.73 -7.12 15.58
CA TYR A 162 -7.36 -7.96 14.43
C TYR A 162 -5.90 -7.74 14.04
N LEU A 163 -5.35 -8.65 13.23
CA LEU A 163 -3.98 -8.58 12.72
C LEU A 163 -4.01 -8.42 11.20
N PRO A 164 -3.80 -7.21 10.66
CA PRO A 164 -3.62 -7.00 9.23
C PRO A 164 -2.20 -7.36 8.82
N MET A 165 -2.05 -8.05 7.69
CA MET A 165 -0.77 -8.38 7.09
C MET A 165 -0.78 -7.97 5.63
N GLU A 166 0.27 -7.27 5.19
CA GLU A 166 0.43 -6.85 3.80
C GLU A 166 1.83 -7.23 3.30
N ALA A 167 1.90 -7.75 2.08
CA ALA A 167 3.14 -7.95 1.33
C ALA A 167 3.00 -7.26 -0.02
N GLU A 168 4.01 -6.50 -0.45
CA GLU A 168 3.99 -5.77 -1.71
C GLU A 168 5.29 -6.00 -2.47
N VAL A 169 5.16 -6.19 -3.78
CA VAL A 169 6.29 -6.21 -4.71
C VAL A 169 6.13 -5.09 -5.74
N PHE A 170 7.26 -4.54 -6.16
CA PHE A 170 7.31 -3.40 -7.07
C PHE A 170 8.22 -3.71 -8.25
N ALA A 171 7.79 -3.37 -9.45
CA ALA A 171 8.59 -3.46 -10.66
C ALA A 171 8.52 -2.13 -11.41
N ASN A 172 9.67 -1.46 -11.56
CA ASN A 172 9.75 -0.26 -12.37
C ASN A 172 9.93 -0.66 -13.84
N LEU A 173 8.99 -0.27 -14.69
CA LEU A 173 9.01 -0.57 -16.12
C LEU A 173 9.97 0.37 -16.89
N LYS A 174 10.27 1.52 -16.32
CA LYS A 174 11.30 2.45 -16.79
C LYS A 174 12.25 2.75 -15.65
N LYS A 175 13.55 2.73 -15.90
CA LYS A 175 14.56 3.11 -14.91
C LYS A 175 14.27 4.51 -14.39
N SER A 176 14.11 4.63 -13.08
CA SER A 176 13.97 5.91 -12.38
C SER A 176 15.21 6.13 -11.54
N ASN A 177 15.71 7.33 -11.53
CA ASN A 177 16.89 7.70 -10.76
C ASN A 177 16.61 7.78 -9.25
N ARG A 178 15.38 7.61 -8.81
CA ARG A 178 14.98 7.76 -7.40
C ARG A 178 14.06 6.62 -6.96
N PHE A 179 14.36 6.06 -5.77
CA PHE A 179 13.53 5.17 -4.96
C PHE A 179 12.83 4.04 -5.72
N ASN A 180 13.58 2.98 -5.94
CA ASN A 180 13.06 1.75 -6.51
C ASN A 180 12.76 0.77 -5.37
N ASP A 181 11.58 0.91 -4.73
CA ASP A 181 11.07 -0.12 -3.83
C ASP A 181 11.03 -1.46 -4.59
N LEU A 182 11.47 -2.52 -3.93
CA LEU A 182 11.43 -3.87 -4.48
C LEU A 182 10.43 -4.74 -3.74
N LEU A 183 10.49 -4.72 -2.43
CA LEU A 183 9.69 -5.55 -1.54
C LEU A 183 9.32 -4.78 -0.28
N ARG A 184 8.08 -4.94 0.15
CA ARG A 184 7.59 -4.42 1.42
C ARG A 184 6.80 -5.48 2.15
N ILE A 185 7.09 -5.70 3.42
CA ILE A 185 6.36 -6.60 4.30
C ILE A 185 5.87 -5.79 5.49
N SER A 186 4.58 -5.87 5.79
CA SER A 186 3.90 -5.00 6.71
C SER A 186 2.97 -5.80 7.63
N PRO A 187 3.50 -6.45 8.67
CA PRO A 187 2.67 -6.95 9.75
C PRO A 187 2.13 -5.80 10.60
N GLY A 188 0.92 -5.96 11.11
CA GLY A 188 0.29 -4.91 11.91
C GLY A 188 -0.69 -5.44 12.94
N ILE A 189 -1.12 -4.53 13.79
CA ILE A 189 -2.22 -4.72 14.74
C ILE A 189 -3.26 -3.64 14.47
N GLY A 190 -4.52 -4.00 14.44
CA GLY A 190 -5.62 -3.09 14.18
C GLY A 190 -6.72 -3.22 15.20
N TYR A 191 -7.42 -2.12 15.42
CA TYR A 191 -8.59 -2.06 16.27
C TYR A 191 -9.76 -1.36 15.58
N GLN A 192 -10.89 -2.04 15.47
CA GLN A 192 -12.15 -1.51 14.95
C GLN A 192 -12.93 -0.84 16.09
N LEU A 193 -13.13 0.46 15.99
CA LEU A 193 -13.97 1.23 16.90
C LEU A 193 -15.47 1.10 16.52
N LYS A 194 -16.37 1.51 17.41
CA LYS A 194 -17.81 1.48 17.15
C LYS A 194 -18.11 2.48 16.05
N ASN A 195 -18.18 3.32 15.62
CA ASN A 195 -18.58 4.36 14.63
C ASN A 195 -17.83 4.29 13.29
N ASP A 196 -17.55 3.10 12.76
CA ASP A 196 -16.86 2.90 11.49
C ASP A 196 -15.42 3.48 11.43
N TRP A 197 -14.86 3.83 12.58
CA TRP A 197 -13.47 4.19 12.70
C TRP A 197 -12.60 2.96 12.96
N ARG A 198 -11.40 3.00 12.41
CA ARG A 198 -10.42 1.94 12.56
C ARG A 198 -9.03 2.55 12.68
N ILE A 199 -8.23 2.02 13.59
CA ILE A 199 -6.84 2.41 13.79
C ILE A 199 -5.98 1.18 13.57
N GLU A 200 -4.91 1.32 12.82
CA GLU A 200 -3.93 0.27 12.55
C GLU A 200 -2.51 0.80 12.81
N LEU A 201 -1.72 -0.01 13.47
CA LEU A 201 -0.29 0.19 13.66
C LEU A 201 0.48 -0.91 12.90
N TYR A 202 1.45 -0.52 12.09
CA TYR A 202 2.31 -1.45 11.34
C TYR A 202 3.78 -1.21 11.67
N ILE A 203 4.54 -2.30 11.67
CA ILE A 203 5.99 -2.28 11.56
C ILE A 203 6.32 -2.81 10.17
N ILE A 204 6.93 -1.98 9.34
CA ILE A 204 7.15 -2.28 7.94
C ILE A 204 8.64 -2.45 7.68
N TYR A 205 8.99 -3.56 7.05
CA TYR A 205 10.29 -3.74 6.40
C TYR A 205 10.15 -3.40 4.93
N ASN A 206 10.96 -2.45 4.43
CA ASN A 206 10.96 -2.02 3.04
C ASN A 206 12.37 -2.12 2.47
N ARG A 207 12.53 -2.91 1.41
CA ARG A 207 13.78 -3.04 0.67
C ARG A 207 13.71 -2.20 -0.60
N THR A 208 14.68 -1.31 -0.75
CA THR A 208 14.86 -0.47 -1.94
C THR A 208 16.21 -0.75 -2.59
N LYS A 209 16.28 -0.61 -3.91
CA LYS A 209 17.53 -0.69 -4.66
C LYS A 209 17.75 0.63 -5.39
N ASN A 210 18.87 1.28 -5.17
CA ASN A 210 19.27 2.45 -5.93
C ASN A 210 19.92 2.00 -7.25
N LEU A 211 19.42 2.47 -8.39
CA LEU A 211 19.90 2.05 -9.71
C LEU A 211 20.99 2.98 -10.28
N THR A 212 21.23 4.11 -9.64
CA THR A 212 22.14 5.17 -10.16
C THR A 212 23.49 5.21 -9.49
N GLU A 213 23.61 4.72 -8.28
CA GLU A 213 24.88 4.65 -7.57
C GLU A 213 25.18 3.18 -7.31
N THR A 214 26.36 2.75 -7.73
CA THR A 214 26.94 1.42 -7.51
C THR A 214 26.24 0.59 -6.41
N ASN A 215 25.25 -0.22 -6.81
CA ASN A 215 24.64 -1.32 -6.03
C ASN A 215 24.20 -1.02 -4.59
N ASN A 216 23.97 0.22 -4.18
CA ASN A 216 23.52 0.52 -2.82
C ASN A 216 22.06 0.11 -2.64
N SER A 217 21.83 -0.93 -1.87
CA SER A 217 20.49 -1.28 -1.37
C SER A 217 20.26 -0.62 -0.02
N SER A 218 19.08 -0.08 0.24
CA SER A 218 18.69 0.34 1.58
C SER A 218 17.62 -0.59 2.13
N ASN A 219 17.71 -0.87 3.43
CA ASN A 219 16.69 -1.55 4.19
C ASN A 219 16.07 -0.52 5.13
N ASP A 220 14.79 -0.24 4.95
CA ASP A 220 14.10 0.75 5.76
C ASP A 220 13.18 0.06 6.75
N PHE A 221 13.22 0.49 8.00
CA PHE A 221 12.24 0.15 9.03
C PHE A 221 11.27 1.32 9.21
N ILE A 222 9.98 1.04 9.03
CA ILE A 222 8.95 2.06 9.02
C ILE A 222 7.92 1.74 10.09
N MET A 223 7.69 2.67 10.99
CA MET A 223 6.51 2.66 11.83
C MET A 223 5.38 3.41 11.11
N ARG A 224 4.24 2.77 10.93
CA ARG A 224 3.10 3.36 10.23
C ARG A 224 1.86 3.30 11.08
N ILE A 225 1.22 4.45 11.25
CA ILE A 225 -0.10 4.57 11.87
C ILE A 225 -1.11 4.91 10.78
N ARG A 226 -2.19 4.14 10.70
CA ARG A 226 -3.29 4.37 9.77
C ARG A 226 -4.59 4.55 10.53
N VAL A 227 -5.29 5.61 10.20
CA VAL A 227 -6.64 5.88 10.69
C VAL A 227 -7.59 5.78 9.50
N PHE A 228 -8.70 5.09 9.69
CA PHE A 228 -9.72 4.94 8.65
C PHE A 228 -11.06 5.42 9.18
N ASN A 229 -11.83 6.03 8.30
CA ASN A 229 -13.22 6.42 8.53
C ASN A 229 -14.11 5.90 7.39
N GLY A 230 -15.28 5.39 7.74
CA GLY A 230 -16.26 4.85 6.78
C GLY A 230 -15.93 3.45 6.25
N ILE A 231 -14.93 2.75 6.83
CA ILE A 231 -14.48 1.44 6.34
C ILE A 231 -14.71 0.39 7.42
N LYS A 232 -15.76 -0.42 7.26
CA LYS A 232 -16.00 -1.59 8.12
C LYS A 232 -15.17 -2.79 7.67
N ILE A 233 -14.61 -3.53 8.64
CA ILE A 233 -14.07 -4.85 8.36
C ILE A 233 -15.24 -5.84 8.45
N LYS A 234 -15.48 -6.57 7.35
CA LYS A 234 -16.38 -7.72 7.40
C LYS A 234 -15.63 -8.87 8.07
N HIS A 235 -16.16 -9.37 9.19
CA HIS A 235 -15.61 -10.57 9.82
C HIS A 235 -15.80 -11.78 8.89
N PRO A 236 -14.81 -12.68 8.75
CA PRO A 236 -14.90 -13.86 7.90
C PRO A 236 -16.09 -14.77 8.19
N SER A 237 -16.56 -14.80 9.44
CA SER A 237 -17.75 -15.57 9.86
C SER A 237 -19.06 -15.06 9.27
N LYS A 238 -19.13 -13.81 8.81
CA LYS A 238 -20.30 -13.25 8.13
C LYS A 238 -20.19 -13.30 6.60
N LEU A 239 -18.99 -13.57 6.07
CA LEU A 239 -18.80 -13.77 4.63
C LEU A 239 -19.39 -15.10 4.12
N ALA A 240 -19.68 -16.06 5.02
CA ALA A 240 -20.32 -17.32 4.69
C ALA A 240 -21.85 -17.24 4.65
N GLU A 241 -22.48 -16.19 5.23
CA GLU A 241 -23.93 -16.09 5.40
C GLU A 241 -24.58 -14.93 4.62
N GLU A 242 -23.80 -13.98 4.11
CA GLU A 242 -24.36 -12.93 3.26
C GLU A 242 -23.76 -12.97 1.85
N PRO A 243 -24.60 -12.99 0.79
CA PRO A 243 -24.09 -12.69 -0.54
C PRO A 243 -23.48 -11.30 -0.50
N VAL A 244 -22.32 -11.14 -1.11
CA VAL A 244 -21.52 -9.90 -1.18
C VAL A 244 -22.37 -8.77 -1.77
N LEU A 245 -23.19 -8.18 -0.94
CA LEU A 245 -23.88 -6.93 -1.15
C LEU A 245 -23.43 -6.01 -0.01
N GLU A 246 -22.38 -5.25 -0.27
CA GLU A 246 -22.20 -3.92 0.29
C GLU A 246 -20.75 -3.44 0.11
#